data_4922b45aef11b4718ee3b3f5172abf2b
#
_entry.id   4922b45aef11b4718ee3b3f5172abf2b
#
_cell.length_a   1.000
_cell.length_b   1.000
_cell.length_c   1.000
_cell.angle_alpha   90.00
_cell.angle_beta   90.00
_cell.angle_gamma   90.00
#
_symmetry.space_group_name_H-M   'P 1'
#
loop_
_entity.id
_entity.type
_entity.pdbx_description
1 polymer ?
#
loop_
_entity_poly.entity_id
_entity_poly.type
_entity_poly.pdbx_seq_one_letter_code
_entity_poly.pdbx_strand_id
1 'polypeptide(L)'
;IYEANFCMEFFADNAIIEPAEIYQKLNIISDSPFAVFFKKNQHYLLSASPERYLKKDNEKVISQPIKGTAKRNSNATIDEQNKLDLLNNPKERSENIMIVDLVRNDLSQTATKGSVEVEELCEIYSFRQVHQMVSTLVSNVLHTTSPIEILRTTFPMGSMTGAPKISAMKIIEELEETKRGLYSGAVGYFTPSGNFDFNVVIRSILYNSENNYLSFSVGSAITAEAIPENEYEECLLKAKAMFEVLQVN
;
A
#
# COMPACT_ATOMS: atom_id res chain seq x y z
N ILE A 1 1.03 14.71 16.08
CA ILE A 1 0.46 13.78 15.09
C ILE A 1 -0.13 12.57 15.79
N TYR A 2 -1.04 11.87 15.10
CA TYR A 2 -1.65 10.63 15.63
C TYR A 2 -0.89 9.39 15.15
N GLU A 3 -0.44 9.41 13.90
CA GLU A 3 0.27 8.32 13.24
C GLU A 3 1.29 8.88 12.24
N ALA A 4 2.44 8.22 12.14
CA ALA A 4 3.37 8.36 11.03
C ALA A 4 3.74 6.96 10.51
N ASN A 5 3.77 6.80 9.20
CA ASN A 5 4.22 5.55 8.60
C ASN A 5 5.75 5.54 8.52
N PHE A 6 6.37 4.70 9.32
CA PHE A 6 7.81 4.45 9.31
C PHE A 6 8.20 3.61 8.09
N CYS A 7 9.38 3.88 7.52
CA CYS A 7 9.93 3.15 6.38
C CYS A 7 11.38 2.75 6.64
N MET A 8 11.72 1.53 6.26
CA MET A 8 13.11 1.05 6.21
C MET A 8 13.37 0.37 4.86
N GLU A 9 14.59 0.54 4.36
CA GLU A 9 15.05 0.00 3.09
C GLU A 9 16.04 -1.15 3.32
N PHE A 10 15.86 -2.22 2.56
CA PHE A 10 16.84 -3.28 2.35
C PHE A 10 17.43 -3.13 0.96
N PHE A 11 18.74 -3.18 0.83
CA PHE A 11 19.38 -2.98 -0.47
C PHE A 11 20.59 -3.90 -0.65
N ALA A 12 20.99 -4.06 -1.90
CA ALA A 12 22.21 -4.74 -2.30
C ALA A 12 22.86 -4.01 -3.47
N ASP A 13 24.14 -3.73 -3.32
CA ASP A 13 25.01 -3.27 -4.39
C ASP A 13 25.52 -4.47 -5.19
N ASN A 14 25.77 -4.25 -6.50
CA ASN A 14 26.26 -5.28 -7.43
C ASN A 14 25.36 -6.53 -7.54
N ALA A 15 24.06 -6.38 -7.30
CA ALA A 15 23.09 -7.46 -7.48
C ALA A 15 22.90 -7.77 -8.97
N ILE A 16 23.01 -9.04 -9.33
CA ILE A 16 22.72 -9.51 -10.69
C ILE A 16 21.51 -10.42 -10.61
N ILE A 17 20.40 -9.98 -11.16
CA ILE A 17 19.14 -10.74 -11.20
C ILE A 17 18.55 -10.78 -12.61
N GLU A 18 17.70 -11.77 -12.85
CA GLU A 18 16.80 -11.81 -14.00
C GLU A 18 15.43 -11.27 -13.56
N PRO A 19 15.09 -9.98 -13.84
CA PRO A 19 13.93 -9.33 -13.25
C PRO A 19 12.61 -10.05 -13.54
N ALA A 20 12.46 -10.61 -14.76
CA ALA A 20 11.24 -11.32 -15.12
C ALA A 20 11.04 -12.62 -14.31
N GLU A 21 12.12 -13.37 -14.05
CA GLU A 21 12.06 -14.59 -13.25
C GLU A 21 11.75 -14.28 -11.78
N ILE A 22 12.41 -13.26 -11.22
CA ILE A 22 12.12 -12.80 -9.84
C ILE A 22 10.68 -12.36 -9.72
N TYR A 23 10.17 -11.59 -10.69
CA TYR A 23 8.76 -11.18 -10.68
C TYR A 23 7.80 -12.37 -10.74
N GLN A 24 8.06 -13.36 -11.60
CA GLN A 24 7.21 -14.54 -11.68
C GLN A 24 7.18 -15.30 -10.35
N LYS A 25 8.32 -15.50 -9.70
CA LYS A 25 8.41 -16.13 -8.38
C LYS A 25 7.62 -15.32 -7.33
N LEU A 26 7.83 -14.00 -7.30
CA LEU A 26 7.14 -13.10 -6.36
C LEU A 26 5.63 -13.14 -6.56
N ASN A 27 5.17 -13.15 -7.81
CA ASN A 27 3.74 -13.21 -8.12
C ASN A 27 3.11 -14.55 -7.74
N ILE A 28 3.82 -15.68 -7.93
CA ILE A 28 3.35 -17.02 -7.50
C ILE A 28 3.20 -17.09 -5.98
N ILE A 29 4.17 -16.54 -5.23
CA ILE A 29 4.16 -16.58 -3.76
C ILE A 29 3.06 -15.66 -3.22
N SER A 30 2.95 -14.44 -3.75
CA SER A 30 2.10 -13.39 -3.18
C SER A 30 0.66 -13.46 -3.67
N ASP A 31 0.42 -13.87 -4.93
CA ASP A 31 -0.91 -13.94 -5.58
C ASP A 31 -1.74 -12.65 -5.33
N SER A 32 -1.08 -11.51 -5.59
CA SER A 32 -1.61 -10.18 -5.23
C SER A 32 -2.48 -9.58 -6.32
N PRO A 33 -3.61 -8.92 -5.99
CA PRO A 33 -4.59 -8.44 -6.97
C PRO A 33 -4.08 -7.28 -7.83
N PHE A 34 -3.06 -6.54 -7.38
CA PHE A 34 -2.48 -5.39 -8.08
C PHE A 34 -1.00 -5.60 -8.40
N ALA A 35 -0.65 -6.83 -8.82
CA ALA A 35 0.70 -7.15 -9.23
C ALA A 35 1.07 -6.44 -10.54
N VAL A 36 2.30 -5.90 -10.60
CA VAL A 36 2.81 -5.15 -11.77
C VAL A 36 4.26 -5.48 -12.03
N PHE A 37 4.58 -5.79 -13.28
CA PHE A 37 5.93 -5.75 -13.83
C PHE A 37 6.08 -4.49 -14.69
N PHE A 38 6.90 -3.56 -14.26
CA PHE A 38 7.13 -2.31 -14.99
C PHE A 38 8.61 -2.13 -15.28
N LYS A 39 8.91 -1.74 -16.53
CA LYS A 39 10.27 -1.44 -16.98
C LYS A 39 10.30 -0.09 -17.69
N LYS A 40 11.25 0.76 -17.28
CA LYS A 40 11.60 1.97 -18.01
C LYS A 40 13.12 2.08 -18.12
N ASN A 41 13.63 1.95 -19.33
CA ASN A 41 15.08 1.86 -19.59
C ASN A 41 15.72 0.76 -18.74
N GLN A 42 16.65 1.10 -17.84
CA GLN A 42 17.36 0.16 -16.96
C GLN A 42 16.69 0.00 -15.58
N HIS A 43 15.59 0.70 -15.34
CA HIS A 43 14.85 0.63 -14.07
C HIS A 43 13.69 -0.35 -14.15
N TYR A 44 13.59 -1.22 -13.18
CA TYR A 44 12.54 -2.22 -13.04
C TYR A 44 11.79 -2.06 -11.72
N LEU A 45 10.48 -2.24 -11.79
CA LEU A 45 9.61 -2.37 -10.63
C LEU A 45 8.92 -3.74 -10.70
N LEU A 46 9.16 -4.58 -9.70
CA LEU A 46 8.56 -5.90 -9.53
C LEU A 46 7.61 -5.82 -8.34
N SER A 47 6.34 -5.54 -8.59
CA SER A 47 5.36 -5.23 -7.54
C SER A 47 4.38 -6.37 -7.36
N ALA A 48 4.19 -6.79 -6.10
CA ALA A 48 3.12 -7.69 -5.67
C ALA A 48 2.21 -6.98 -4.66
N SER A 49 1.71 -5.81 -5.04
CA SER A 49 0.89 -4.99 -4.16
C SER A 49 -0.48 -5.59 -3.90
N PRO A 50 -0.91 -5.67 -2.63
CA PRO A 50 -2.27 -6.06 -2.28
C PRO A 50 -3.25 -4.88 -2.26
N GLU A 51 -2.77 -3.63 -2.35
CA GLU A 51 -3.55 -2.43 -2.04
C GLU A 51 -3.85 -1.60 -3.29
N ARG A 52 -5.14 -1.29 -3.49
CA ARG A 52 -5.55 -0.27 -4.46
C ARG A 52 -5.41 1.11 -3.83
N TYR A 53 -4.69 1.98 -4.54
CA TYR A 53 -4.64 3.39 -4.18
C TYR A 53 -5.92 4.10 -4.62
N LEU A 54 -6.17 4.14 -5.93
CA LEU A 54 -7.28 4.89 -6.48
C LEU A 54 -7.73 4.33 -7.82
N LYS A 55 -9.04 4.14 -7.98
CA LYS A 55 -9.67 3.77 -9.25
C LYS A 55 -10.70 4.84 -9.62
N LYS A 56 -10.74 5.18 -10.90
CA LYS A 56 -11.85 5.96 -11.50
C LYS A 56 -12.58 5.10 -12.53
N ASP A 57 -13.89 5.01 -12.38
CA ASP A 57 -14.79 4.36 -13.33
C ASP A 57 -15.94 5.31 -13.64
N ASN A 58 -15.88 5.91 -14.83
CA ASN A 58 -16.73 7.01 -15.25
C ASN A 58 -16.62 8.21 -14.28
N GLU A 59 -17.66 8.53 -13.53
CA GLU A 59 -17.68 9.61 -12.54
C GLU A 59 -17.36 9.12 -11.12
N LYS A 60 -17.39 7.79 -10.87
CA LYS A 60 -17.11 7.20 -9.56
C LYS A 60 -15.61 7.05 -9.35
N VAL A 61 -15.12 7.57 -8.22
CA VAL A 61 -13.75 7.39 -7.72
C VAL A 61 -13.79 6.51 -6.50
N ILE A 62 -12.90 5.51 -6.43
CA ILE A 62 -12.86 4.48 -5.38
C ILE A 62 -11.47 4.43 -4.79
N SER A 63 -11.35 4.45 -3.47
CA SER A 63 -10.12 4.19 -2.71
C SER A 63 -10.35 3.05 -1.73
N GLN A 64 -9.36 2.14 -1.61
CA GLN A 64 -9.50 0.95 -0.75
C GLN A 64 -8.27 0.79 0.15
N PRO A 65 -8.10 1.66 1.15
CA PRO A 65 -6.99 1.56 2.09
C PRO A 65 -7.07 0.27 2.92
N ILE A 66 -5.90 -0.28 3.18
CA ILE A 66 -5.73 -1.48 4.00
C ILE A 66 -4.95 -1.11 5.26
N LYS A 67 -5.52 -1.42 6.42
CA LYS A 67 -4.84 -1.41 7.72
C LYS A 67 -5.33 -2.60 8.52
N GLY A 68 -4.38 -3.33 9.10
CA GLY A 68 -4.68 -4.56 9.82
C GLY A 68 -4.50 -5.82 8.98
N THR A 69 -3.70 -6.75 9.51
CA THR A 69 -3.39 -8.00 8.84
C THR A 69 -3.31 -9.14 9.85
N ALA A 70 -3.95 -10.27 9.55
CA ALA A 70 -3.82 -11.51 10.31
C ALA A 70 -3.38 -12.66 9.40
N LYS A 71 -2.63 -13.61 9.93
CA LYS A 71 -2.15 -14.78 9.18
C LYS A 71 -3.29 -15.77 8.92
N ARG A 72 -3.28 -16.38 7.74
CA ARG A 72 -4.11 -17.54 7.43
C ARG A 72 -3.61 -18.76 8.19
N ASN A 73 -4.51 -19.68 8.47
CA ASN A 73 -4.20 -20.97 9.10
C ASN A 73 -4.82 -22.12 8.31
N SER A 74 -4.12 -23.24 8.22
CA SER A 74 -4.64 -24.45 7.56
C SER A 74 -5.78 -25.13 8.33
N ASN A 75 -5.85 -24.89 9.64
CA ASN A 75 -6.99 -25.31 10.46
C ASN A 75 -8.10 -24.25 10.34
N ALA A 76 -9.25 -24.64 9.80
CA ALA A 76 -10.36 -23.73 9.53
C ALA A 76 -10.91 -23.02 10.78
N THR A 77 -10.90 -23.68 11.94
CA THR A 77 -11.37 -23.07 13.20
C THR A 77 -10.42 -21.97 13.67
N ILE A 78 -9.11 -22.21 13.58
CA ILE A 78 -8.09 -21.21 13.95
C ILE A 78 -8.09 -20.08 12.91
N ASP A 79 -8.28 -20.39 11.64
CA ASP A 79 -8.35 -19.39 10.56
C ASP A 79 -9.53 -18.42 10.75
N GLU A 80 -10.70 -18.94 11.07
CA GLU A 80 -11.88 -18.11 11.37
C GLU A 80 -11.69 -17.32 12.68
N GLN A 81 -11.02 -17.88 13.69
CA GLN A 81 -10.71 -17.14 14.92
C GLN A 81 -9.75 -15.98 14.63
N ASN A 82 -8.67 -16.19 13.85
CA ASN A 82 -7.75 -15.13 13.45
C ASN A 82 -8.48 -13.99 12.73
N LYS A 83 -9.45 -14.32 11.88
CA LYS A 83 -10.27 -13.34 11.17
C LYS A 83 -11.17 -12.54 12.13
N LEU A 84 -11.81 -13.21 13.08
CA LEU A 84 -12.65 -12.57 14.10
C LEU A 84 -11.83 -11.69 15.05
N ASP A 85 -10.64 -12.16 15.44
CA ASP A 85 -9.73 -11.40 16.30
C ASP A 85 -9.28 -10.12 15.58
N LEU A 86 -8.95 -10.20 14.29
CA LEU A 86 -8.63 -9.02 13.48
C LEU A 86 -9.83 -8.06 13.39
N LEU A 87 -11.03 -8.57 13.09
CA LEU A 87 -12.25 -7.76 12.99
C LEU A 87 -12.55 -6.97 14.27
N ASN A 88 -12.28 -7.59 15.42
CA ASN A 88 -12.57 -7.02 16.73
C ASN A 88 -11.37 -6.32 17.39
N ASN A 89 -10.20 -6.29 16.74
CA ASN A 89 -9.01 -5.67 17.29
C ASN A 89 -9.17 -4.13 17.38
N PRO A 90 -9.19 -3.53 18.59
CA PRO A 90 -9.45 -2.09 18.73
C PRO A 90 -8.35 -1.23 18.11
N LYS A 91 -7.07 -1.67 18.18
CA LYS A 91 -5.92 -0.96 17.59
C LYS A 91 -6.08 -0.89 16.07
N GLU A 92 -6.21 -2.06 15.42
CA GLU A 92 -6.30 -2.17 13.96
C GLU A 92 -7.52 -1.39 13.41
N ARG A 93 -8.65 -1.46 14.10
CA ARG A 93 -9.85 -0.68 13.75
C ARG A 93 -9.62 0.81 13.88
N SER A 94 -8.98 1.26 14.96
CA SER A 94 -8.70 2.69 15.16
C SER A 94 -7.77 3.24 14.10
N GLU A 95 -6.72 2.51 13.73
CA GLU A 95 -5.80 2.87 12.65
C GLU A 95 -6.52 2.91 11.30
N ASN A 96 -7.36 1.91 10.99
CA ASN A 96 -8.13 1.87 9.74
C ASN A 96 -9.10 3.06 9.66
N ILE A 97 -9.85 3.36 10.72
CA ILE A 97 -10.80 4.49 10.78
C ILE A 97 -10.06 5.83 10.61
N MET A 98 -8.87 5.97 11.18
CA MET A 98 -8.04 7.18 11.02
C MET A 98 -7.65 7.40 9.55
N ILE A 99 -7.25 6.34 8.85
CA ILE A 99 -6.92 6.42 7.43
C ILE A 99 -8.18 6.65 6.57
N VAL A 100 -9.31 6.06 6.94
CA VAL A 100 -10.61 6.34 6.30
C VAL A 100 -10.93 7.83 6.35
N ASP A 101 -10.77 8.48 7.50
CA ASP A 101 -11.05 9.92 7.65
C ASP A 101 -10.10 10.78 6.80
N LEU A 102 -8.83 10.39 6.73
CA LEU A 102 -7.84 11.05 5.89
C LEU A 102 -8.17 10.90 4.39
N VAL A 103 -8.55 9.71 3.95
CA VAL A 103 -8.96 9.45 2.55
C VAL A 103 -10.26 10.19 2.20
N ARG A 104 -11.21 10.30 3.13
CA ARG A 104 -12.42 11.14 2.95
C ARG A 104 -12.04 12.58 2.66
N ASN A 105 -11.09 13.13 3.42
CA ASN A 105 -10.58 14.47 3.19
C ASN A 105 -9.92 14.60 1.81
N ASP A 106 -9.10 13.63 1.40
CA ASP A 106 -8.45 13.62 0.10
C ASP A 106 -9.47 13.60 -1.05
N LEU A 107 -10.43 12.68 -1.02
CA LEU A 107 -11.48 12.57 -2.04
C LEU A 107 -12.34 13.83 -2.11
N SER A 108 -12.60 14.50 -0.98
CA SER A 108 -13.42 15.70 -0.92
C SER A 108 -12.89 16.86 -1.76
N GLN A 109 -11.59 16.87 -2.10
CA GLN A 109 -10.94 17.93 -2.87
C GLN A 109 -11.48 18.03 -4.31
N THR A 110 -11.92 16.90 -4.88
CA THR A 110 -12.42 16.83 -6.27
C THR A 110 -13.85 16.30 -6.36
N ALA A 111 -14.41 15.82 -5.26
CA ALA A 111 -15.74 15.26 -5.21
C ALA A 111 -16.83 16.30 -5.44
N THR A 112 -17.93 15.90 -6.04
CA THR A 112 -19.17 16.68 -6.01
C THR A 112 -19.68 16.76 -4.59
N LYS A 113 -20.31 17.87 -4.24
CA LYS A 113 -20.75 18.13 -2.86
C LYS A 113 -21.64 17.01 -2.31
N GLY A 114 -21.23 16.44 -1.18
CA GLY A 114 -21.99 15.41 -0.46
C GLY A 114 -21.89 14.00 -1.05
N SER A 115 -21.00 13.76 -2.03
CA SER A 115 -20.85 12.45 -2.68
C SER A 115 -19.76 11.54 -2.09
N VAL A 116 -19.01 12.02 -1.09
CA VAL A 116 -18.02 11.18 -0.41
C VAL A 116 -18.73 10.28 0.59
N GLU A 117 -18.64 8.98 0.36
CA GLU A 117 -19.29 7.94 1.17
C GLU A 117 -18.29 6.84 1.56
N VAL A 118 -18.55 6.20 2.71
CA VAL A 118 -17.85 4.98 3.13
C VAL A 118 -18.79 3.82 2.85
N GLU A 119 -18.55 3.08 1.77
CA GLU A 119 -19.38 1.93 1.38
C GLU A 119 -19.10 0.72 2.30
N GLU A 120 -17.84 0.54 2.71
CA GLU A 120 -17.42 -0.52 3.62
C GLU A 120 -16.46 0.04 4.66
N LEU A 121 -16.63 -0.33 5.93
CA LEU A 121 -15.79 0.12 7.04
C LEU A 121 -15.23 -1.06 7.82
N CYS A 122 -13.91 -1.23 7.80
CA CYS A 122 -13.20 -2.27 8.54
C CYS A 122 -13.66 -3.70 8.18
N GLU A 123 -13.98 -3.97 6.91
CA GLU A 123 -14.37 -5.30 6.45
C GLU A 123 -13.14 -6.21 6.29
N ILE A 124 -13.31 -7.52 6.55
CA ILE A 124 -12.21 -8.47 6.45
C ILE A 124 -12.25 -9.22 5.12
N TYR A 125 -11.21 -9.01 4.33
CA TYR A 125 -10.97 -9.72 3.07
C TYR A 125 -9.94 -10.82 3.28
N SER A 126 -10.28 -12.05 2.83
CA SER A 126 -9.39 -13.20 2.94
C SER A 126 -8.65 -13.40 1.63
N PHE A 127 -7.34 -13.19 1.66
CA PHE A 127 -6.42 -13.51 0.57
C PHE A 127 -5.76 -14.88 0.82
N ARG A 128 -4.95 -15.33 -0.12
CA ARG A 128 -4.30 -16.65 -0.04
C ARG A 128 -3.43 -16.80 1.23
N GLN A 129 -2.69 -15.78 1.60
CA GLN A 129 -1.73 -15.83 2.71
C GLN A 129 -2.18 -15.13 3.98
N VAL A 130 -3.11 -14.18 3.86
CA VAL A 130 -3.50 -13.29 4.95
C VAL A 130 -4.98 -12.93 4.90
N HIS A 131 -5.53 -12.57 6.07
CA HIS A 131 -6.73 -11.75 6.19
C HIS A 131 -6.30 -10.30 6.30
N GLN A 132 -7.00 -9.40 5.63
CA GLN A 132 -6.73 -7.96 5.69
C GLN A 132 -8.00 -7.18 5.99
N MET A 133 -7.86 -6.15 6.81
CA MET A 133 -8.95 -5.22 7.10
C MET A 133 -8.91 -4.10 6.06
N VAL A 134 -9.97 -4.01 5.28
CA VAL A 134 -10.13 -3.08 4.16
C VAL A 134 -11.33 -2.18 4.41
N SER A 135 -11.19 -0.91 4.10
CA SER A 135 -12.33 -0.01 3.99
C SER A 135 -12.46 0.47 2.55
N THR A 136 -13.70 0.63 2.07
CA THR A 136 -13.99 1.10 0.72
C THR A 136 -14.66 2.47 0.80
N LEU A 137 -13.98 3.46 0.23
CA LEU A 137 -14.48 4.83 0.12
C LEU A 137 -14.76 5.17 -1.33
N VAL A 138 -15.83 5.88 -1.55
CA VAL A 138 -16.23 6.33 -2.88
C VAL A 138 -16.56 7.81 -2.90
N SER A 139 -16.42 8.40 -4.07
CA SER A 139 -16.93 9.75 -4.37
C SER A 139 -17.33 9.84 -5.83
N ASN A 140 -18.16 10.83 -6.16
CA ASN A 140 -18.44 11.18 -7.55
C ASN A 140 -17.71 12.48 -7.89
N VAL A 141 -17.13 12.53 -9.09
CA VAL A 141 -16.49 13.72 -9.64
C VAL A 141 -17.28 14.23 -10.85
N LEU A 142 -17.08 15.48 -11.21
CA LEU A 142 -17.66 16.00 -12.45
C LEU A 142 -17.01 15.30 -13.67
N HIS A 143 -17.76 15.10 -14.72
CA HIS A 143 -17.25 14.54 -15.98
C HIS A 143 -16.05 15.37 -16.53
N THR A 144 -16.01 16.65 -16.23
CA THR A 144 -14.94 17.58 -16.64
C THR A 144 -13.70 17.52 -15.75
N THR A 145 -13.76 16.83 -14.61
CA THR A 145 -12.61 16.74 -13.69
C THR A 145 -11.49 15.91 -14.32
N SER A 146 -10.31 16.52 -14.43
CA SER A 146 -9.14 15.84 -15.00
C SER A 146 -8.72 14.64 -14.13
N PRO A 147 -8.48 13.46 -14.72
CA PRO A 147 -7.92 12.31 -13.98
C PRO A 147 -6.59 12.63 -13.28
N ILE A 148 -5.76 13.48 -13.88
CA ILE A 148 -4.49 13.91 -13.28
C ILE A 148 -4.73 14.79 -12.04
N GLU A 149 -5.76 15.64 -12.08
CA GLU A 149 -6.11 16.48 -10.92
C GLU A 149 -6.57 15.63 -9.72
N ILE A 150 -7.34 14.56 -9.97
CA ILE A 150 -7.76 13.63 -8.93
C ILE A 150 -6.54 12.99 -8.25
N LEU A 151 -5.57 12.51 -9.04
CA LEU A 151 -4.32 11.95 -8.49
C LEU A 151 -3.50 13.00 -7.75
N ARG A 152 -3.36 14.22 -8.31
CA ARG A 152 -2.56 15.30 -7.72
C ARG A 152 -3.08 15.74 -6.35
N THR A 153 -4.39 15.77 -6.15
CA THR A 153 -5.00 16.22 -4.89
C THR A 153 -5.04 15.15 -3.81
N THR A 154 -5.03 13.88 -4.19
CA THR A 154 -5.07 12.76 -3.24
C THR A 154 -3.68 12.21 -2.90
N PHE A 155 -2.66 12.46 -3.75
CA PHE A 155 -1.29 12.00 -3.52
C PHE A 155 -0.53 12.88 -2.53
N PRO A 156 0.37 12.31 -1.68
CA PRO A 156 0.57 10.88 -1.44
C PRO A 156 -0.57 10.24 -0.66
N MET A 157 -0.73 8.91 -0.81
CA MET A 157 -1.81 8.18 -0.15
C MET A 157 -1.67 8.19 1.37
N GLY A 158 -2.82 8.26 2.06
CA GLY A 158 -2.89 8.34 3.52
C GLY A 158 -2.25 7.15 4.22
N SER A 159 -2.48 5.94 3.71
CA SER A 159 -1.94 4.70 4.27
C SER A 159 -0.40 4.64 4.31
N MET A 160 0.27 5.49 3.54
CA MET A 160 1.73 5.54 3.43
C MET A 160 2.35 6.79 4.07
N THR A 161 1.55 7.67 4.65
CA THR A 161 2.01 8.93 5.26
C THR A 161 1.70 9.01 6.74
N GLY A 162 0.48 9.28 7.10
CA GLY A 162 0.02 9.40 8.49
C GLY A 162 -0.95 10.54 8.69
N ALA A 163 -1.35 10.76 9.92
CA ALA A 163 -2.40 11.70 10.29
C ALA A 163 -1.93 12.70 11.37
N PRO A 164 -2.08 14.01 11.17
CA PRO A 164 -2.49 14.73 9.95
C PRO A 164 -1.43 14.63 8.84
N LYS A 165 -1.85 14.45 7.59
CA LYS A 165 -0.98 14.14 6.44
C LYS A 165 0.24 15.07 6.32
N ILE A 166 0.03 16.37 6.28
CA ILE A 166 1.12 17.35 6.07
C ILE A 166 2.14 17.33 7.21
N SER A 167 1.69 17.18 8.45
CA SER A 167 2.58 17.08 9.61
C SER A 167 3.39 15.78 9.58
N ALA A 168 2.75 14.66 9.26
CA ALA A 168 3.42 13.38 9.11
C ALA A 168 4.48 13.41 7.99
N MET A 169 4.15 14.01 6.83
CA MET A 169 5.10 14.15 5.72
C MET A 169 6.33 14.97 6.09
N LYS A 170 6.18 16.02 6.89
CA LYS A 170 7.32 16.84 7.36
C LYS A 170 8.24 16.02 8.29
N ILE A 171 7.66 15.23 9.19
CA ILE A 171 8.41 14.36 10.10
C ILE A 171 9.12 13.25 9.32
N ILE A 172 8.46 12.63 8.35
CA ILE A 172 9.04 11.64 7.45
C ILE A 172 10.25 12.21 6.71
N GLU A 173 10.12 13.41 6.12
CA GLU A 173 11.23 14.07 5.40
C GLU A 173 12.40 14.42 6.31
N GLU A 174 12.13 14.74 7.60
CA GLU A 174 13.15 15.07 8.59
C GLU A 174 13.89 13.84 9.13
N LEU A 175 13.17 12.72 9.34
CA LEU A 175 13.70 11.57 10.08
C LEU A 175 14.15 10.40 9.20
N GLU A 176 13.64 10.25 7.98
CA GLU A 176 14.07 9.17 7.10
C GLU A 176 15.45 9.47 6.49
N GLU A 177 16.39 8.55 6.66
CA GLU A 177 17.75 8.68 6.13
C GLU A 177 17.81 8.44 4.60
N THR A 178 16.90 7.63 4.06
CA THR A 178 16.81 7.30 2.64
C THR A 178 15.59 7.93 1.98
N LYS A 179 15.65 8.13 0.66
CA LYS A 179 14.50 8.58 -0.10
C LYS A 179 13.70 7.37 -0.60
N ARG A 180 12.39 7.39 -0.39
CA ARG A 180 11.49 6.28 -0.75
C ARG A 180 11.48 5.92 -2.24
N GLY A 181 11.83 6.86 -3.11
CA GLY A 181 11.81 6.64 -4.56
C GLY A 181 10.42 6.25 -5.06
N LEU A 182 10.32 5.08 -5.73
CA LEU A 182 9.02 4.56 -6.17
C LEU A 182 8.22 3.89 -5.04
N TYR A 183 8.87 3.43 -3.97
CA TYR A 183 8.17 2.91 -2.81
C TYR A 183 7.25 3.96 -2.21
N SER A 184 6.07 3.56 -1.74
CA SER A 184 5.04 4.49 -1.26
C SER A 184 4.48 5.41 -2.37
N GLY A 185 4.82 5.15 -3.64
CA GLY A 185 4.23 5.76 -4.81
C GLY A 185 3.04 4.96 -5.35
N ALA A 186 2.71 5.21 -6.62
CA ALA A 186 1.63 4.52 -7.31
C ALA A 186 2.05 4.10 -8.72
N VAL A 187 1.59 2.96 -9.17
CA VAL A 187 1.70 2.51 -10.55
C VAL A 187 0.35 2.02 -11.05
N GLY A 188 0.02 2.34 -12.28
CA GLY A 188 -1.27 2.00 -12.85
C GLY A 188 -1.38 2.42 -14.31
N TYR A 189 -2.59 2.56 -14.80
CA TYR A 189 -2.87 2.90 -16.19
C TYR A 189 -4.08 3.82 -16.32
N PHE A 190 -4.09 4.57 -17.40
CA PHE A 190 -5.25 5.30 -17.90
C PHE A 190 -5.83 4.58 -19.11
N THR A 191 -7.14 4.53 -19.18
CA THR A 191 -7.83 4.09 -20.40
C THR A 191 -8.10 5.28 -21.34
N PRO A 192 -8.36 5.03 -22.63
CA PRO A 192 -8.75 6.08 -23.56
C PRO A 192 -10.03 6.84 -23.16
N SER A 193 -10.91 6.22 -22.36
CA SER A 193 -12.11 6.86 -21.80
C SER A 193 -11.85 7.76 -20.60
N GLY A 194 -10.58 7.91 -20.14
CA GLY A 194 -10.21 8.70 -18.98
C GLY A 194 -10.47 8.02 -17.64
N ASN A 195 -10.77 6.72 -17.65
CA ASN A 195 -10.77 5.90 -16.45
C ASN A 195 -9.34 5.52 -16.08
N PHE A 196 -9.12 5.11 -14.84
CA PHE A 196 -7.80 4.67 -14.37
C PHE A 196 -7.91 3.69 -13.20
N ASP A 197 -6.85 2.91 -12.98
CA ASP A 197 -6.68 2.08 -11.79
C ASP A 197 -5.20 2.09 -11.39
N PHE A 198 -4.91 2.51 -10.16
CA PHE A 198 -3.57 2.63 -9.59
C PHE A 198 -3.47 1.87 -8.28
N ASN A 199 -2.37 1.14 -8.10
CA ASN A 199 -2.02 0.50 -6.85
C ASN A 199 -1.16 1.42 -5.96
N VAL A 200 -0.94 1.00 -4.71
CA VAL A 200 0.14 1.52 -3.85
C VAL A 200 1.40 0.69 -4.11
N VAL A 201 2.54 1.33 -4.36
CA VAL A 201 3.82 0.63 -4.55
C VAL A 201 4.37 0.20 -3.19
N ILE A 202 3.93 -0.99 -2.76
CA ILE A 202 4.41 -1.74 -1.59
C ILE A 202 4.63 -3.20 -2.00
N ARG A 203 5.31 -3.97 -1.16
CA ARG A 203 5.66 -5.37 -1.46
C ARG A 203 6.34 -5.49 -2.83
N SER A 204 7.28 -4.57 -3.09
CA SER A 204 7.84 -4.34 -4.41
C SER A 204 9.36 -4.31 -4.33
N ILE A 205 9.99 -4.92 -5.33
CA ILE A 205 11.44 -4.88 -5.53
C ILE A 205 11.74 -3.86 -6.63
N LEU A 206 12.68 -2.98 -6.36
CA LEU A 206 13.24 -2.01 -7.30
C LEU A 206 14.61 -2.48 -7.75
N TYR A 207 14.87 -2.46 -9.05
CA TYR A 207 16.16 -2.86 -9.59
C TYR A 207 16.61 -1.89 -10.69
N ASN A 208 17.84 -1.44 -10.60
CA ASN A 208 18.51 -0.67 -11.63
C ASN A 208 19.65 -1.51 -12.22
N SER A 209 19.49 -1.99 -13.46
CA SER A 209 20.48 -2.84 -14.13
C SER A 209 21.68 -2.07 -14.70
N GLU A 210 21.69 -0.74 -14.64
CA GLU A 210 22.85 0.06 -15.06
C GLU A 210 23.97 0.01 -14.01
N ASN A 211 23.59 0.11 -12.73
CA ASN A 211 24.54 0.08 -11.60
C ASN A 211 24.39 -1.16 -10.71
N ASN A 212 23.53 -2.10 -11.12
CA ASN A 212 23.24 -3.32 -10.38
C ASN A 212 22.77 -3.09 -8.93
N TYR A 213 22.05 -1.99 -8.72
CA TYR A 213 21.44 -1.67 -7.42
C TYR A 213 20.05 -2.28 -7.32
N LEU A 214 19.85 -3.04 -6.27
CA LEU A 214 18.56 -3.65 -5.93
C LEU A 214 18.13 -3.19 -4.57
N SER A 215 16.86 -2.80 -4.44
CA SER A 215 16.31 -2.49 -3.12
C SER A 215 14.83 -2.86 -3.02
N PHE A 216 14.37 -2.99 -1.80
CA PHE A 216 12.95 -3.00 -1.45
C PHE A 216 12.74 -2.37 -0.09
N SER A 217 11.61 -1.71 0.07
CA SER A 217 11.27 -1.05 1.33
C SER A 217 10.02 -1.66 1.94
N VAL A 218 9.96 -1.59 3.24
CA VAL A 218 8.81 -1.98 4.06
C VAL A 218 8.57 -0.92 5.13
N GLY A 219 7.38 -0.91 5.69
CA GLY A 219 7.06 0.07 6.71
C GLY A 219 5.98 -0.41 7.67
N SER A 220 5.87 0.29 8.77
CA SER A 220 4.85 0.07 9.80
C SER A 220 4.31 1.40 10.32
N ALA A 221 3.17 1.37 10.97
CA ALA A 221 2.51 2.55 11.52
C ALA A 221 3.03 2.83 12.93
N ILE A 222 3.59 4.01 13.13
CA ILE A 222 4.04 4.46 14.46
C ILE A 222 2.97 5.35 15.06
N THR A 223 2.34 4.86 16.11
CA THR A 223 1.39 5.57 16.96
C THR A 223 1.96 5.77 18.36
N ALA A 224 1.25 6.48 19.25
CA ALA A 224 1.68 6.66 20.63
C ALA A 224 1.77 5.34 21.43
N GLU A 225 1.07 4.30 20.99
CA GLU A 225 1.05 2.97 21.62
C GLU A 225 1.96 1.96 20.91
N ALA A 226 2.68 2.38 19.86
CA ALA A 226 3.58 1.50 19.12
C ALA A 226 4.74 1.01 20.00
N ILE A 227 5.00 -0.29 19.91
CA ILE A 227 6.14 -0.95 20.56
C ILE A 227 7.20 -1.18 19.47
N PRO A 228 8.37 -0.54 19.52
CA PRO A 228 9.36 -0.57 18.43
C PRO A 228 9.73 -1.96 17.95
N GLU A 229 9.87 -2.92 18.87
CA GLU A 229 10.21 -4.31 18.56
C GLU A 229 9.12 -4.99 17.74
N ASN A 230 7.85 -4.76 18.07
CA ASN A 230 6.71 -5.33 17.35
C ASN A 230 6.60 -4.73 15.94
N GLU A 231 6.79 -3.42 15.81
CA GLU A 231 6.76 -2.73 14.51
C GLU A 231 7.91 -3.17 13.59
N TYR A 232 9.08 -3.44 14.17
CA TYR A 232 10.20 -4.01 13.44
C TYR A 232 9.92 -5.43 12.95
N GLU A 233 9.37 -6.30 13.81
CA GLU A 233 8.97 -7.65 13.44
C GLU A 233 7.88 -7.65 12.35
N GLU A 234 6.95 -6.70 12.40
CA GLU A 234 5.95 -6.50 11.35
C GLU A 234 6.62 -6.12 10.01
N CYS A 235 7.64 -5.26 10.03
CA CYS A 235 8.44 -4.93 8.85
C CYS A 235 9.14 -6.16 8.27
N LEU A 236 9.75 -7.00 9.11
CA LEU A 236 10.39 -8.25 8.66
C LEU A 236 9.37 -9.23 8.06
N LEU A 237 8.19 -9.34 8.67
CA LEU A 237 7.11 -10.16 8.12
C LEU A 237 6.66 -9.67 6.74
N LYS A 238 6.56 -8.35 6.55
CA LYS A 238 6.23 -7.72 5.26
C LYS A 238 7.34 -7.92 4.23
N ALA A 239 8.59 -8.01 4.64
CA ALA A 239 9.76 -8.25 3.79
C ALA A 239 9.90 -9.71 3.33
N LYS A 240 9.29 -10.66 4.03
CA LYS A 240 9.52 -12.09 3.87
C LYS A 240 9.45 -12.60 2.43
N ALA A 241 8.43 -12.21 1.66
CA ALA A 241 8.29 -12.67 0.28
C ALA A 241 9.42 -12.17 -0.62
N MET A 242 9.91 -10.92 -0.40
CA MET A 242 11.03 -10.37 -1.16
C MET A 242 12.33 -11.08 -0.81
N PHE A 243 12.60 -11.34 0.47
CA PHE A 243 13.77 -12.15 0.86
C PHE A 243 13.73 -13.54 0.26
N GLU A 244 12.58 -14.22 0.29
CA GLU A 244 12.41 -15.57 -0.23
C GLU A 244 12.72 -15.66 -1.74
N VAL A 245 12.21 -14.73 -2.54
CA VAL A 245 12.46 -14.76 -4.00
C VAL A 245 13.87 -14.35 -4.38
N LEU A 246 14.54 -13.56 -3.55
CA LEU A 246 15.92 -13.14 -3.72
C LEU A 246 16.92 -14.15 -3.12
N GLN A 247 16.44 -15.20 -2.45
CA GLN A 247 17.25 -16.23 -1.80
C GLN A 247 18.23 -15.67 -0.75
N VAL A 248 17.82 -14.64 -0.03
CA VAL A 248 18.56 -14.06 1.09
C VAL A 248 18.10 -14.76 2.37
N ASN A 249 19.05 -15.39 3.08
CA ASN A 249 18.81 -16.09 4.36
C ASN A 249 18.98 -15.13 5.54
#